data_3d4bc1a287defbd27153c2096b6b22b2
#
_entry.id   3d4bc1a287defbd27153c2096b6b22b2
#
_cell.length_a   1.000
_cell.length_b   1.000
_cell.length_c   1.000
_cell.angle_alpha   90.00
_cell.angle_beta   90.00
_cell.angle_gamma   90.00
#
_symmetry.space_group_name_H-M   'P 1'
#
loop_
_entity.id
_entity.type
_entity.pdbx_description
1 polymer ?
#
loop_
_entity_poly.entity_id
_entity_poly.type
_entity_poly.pdbx_seq_one_letter_code
_entity_poly.pdbx_strand_id
1 'polypeptide(L)'
;EFAVGSRLPAERDLATQLGFSRPSVREALIALEVEGVIEVRTGSGIYVKSLGKKKQAASSTLNTPAEWGPLEVMRARSLIEAEMAALAAEGANAQDIKRMAAALKAMQKDAKAGRIPRDSDIAFHMAIATACANSVMHDTLELYLEARNGPLFERLGDYFESPASWAAAIAEHQEVLEAIEAHDPQRARKTMQKHLNQAHKRFSA
;
A
#
# COMPACT_ATOMS: atom_id res chain seq x y z
N GLU A 1 -26.56 6.09 -16.99
CA GLU A 1 -25.38 5.81 -17.84
C GLU A 1 -24.77 7.12 -18.31
N PHE A 2 -23.44 7.20 -18.29
CA PHE A 2 -22.69 8.37 -18.73
C PHE A 2 -22.18 8.14 -20.16
N ALA A 3 -22.42 9.08 -21.06
CA ALA A 3 -21.93 8.99 -22.44
C ALA A 3 -20.44 9.35 -22.54
N VAL A 4 -19.75 8.84 -23.57
CA VAL A 4 -18.37 9.26 -23.90
C VAL A 4 -18.33 10.78 -24.10
N GLY A 5 -17.36 11.45 -23.51
CA GLY A 5 -17.22 12.90 -23.48
C GLY A 5 -18.01 13.61 -22.36
N SER A 6 -18.93 12.93 -21.67
CA SER A 6 -19.67 13.54 -20.56
C SER A 6 -18.78 13.68 -19.32
N ARG A 7 -19.09 14.71 -18.51
CA ARG A 7 -18.48 14.93 -17.22
C ARG A 7 -19.16 14.07 -16.15
N LEU A 8 -18.38 13.36 -15.34
CA LEU A 8 -18.86 12.67 -14.15
C LEU A 8 -19.15 13.66 -13.00
N PRO A 9 -20.05 13.32 -12.08
CA PRO A 9 -20.17 14.03 -10.80
C PRO A 9 -18.82 14.05 -10.07
N ALA A 10 -18.66 15.04 -9.17
CA ALA A 10 -17.45 15.08 -8.33
C ALA A 10 -17.36 13.84 -7.43
N GLU A 11 -16.14 13.45 -7.04
CA GLU A 11 -15.86 12.30 -6.16
C GLU A 11 -16.79 12.26 -4.94
N ARG A 12 -16.98 13.42 -4.29
CA ARG A 12 -17.85 13.54 -3.12
C ARG A 12 -19.31 13.19 -3.45
N ASP A 13 -19.77 13.66 -4.59
CA ASP A 13 -21.17 13.47 -5.00
C ASP A 13 -21.41 12.02 -5.43
N LEU A 14 -20.43 11.41 -6.13
CA LEU A 14 -20.44 9.98 -6.44
C LEU A 14 -20.46 9.13 -5.17
N ALA A 15 -19.64 9.46 -4.16
CA ALA A 15 -19.62 8.75 -2.89
C ALA A 15 -20.99 8.77 -2.21
N THR A 16 -21.64 9.94 -2.20
CA THR A 16 -22.99 10.09 -1.65
C THR A 16 -24.04 9.32 -2.45
N GLN A 17 -24.00 9.40 -3.78
CA GLN A 17 -24.96 8.73 -4.67
C GLN A 17 -24.86 7.21 -4.62
N LEU A 18 -23.64 6.69 -4.51
CA LEU A 18 -23.36 5.25 -4.53
C LEU A 18 -23.39 4.61 -3.13
N GLY A 19 -23.41 5.41 -2.07
CA GLY A 19 -23.38 4.91 -0.68
C GLY A 19 -22.03 4.32 -0.26
N PHE A 20 -20.92 4.73 -0.93
CA PHE A 20 -19.57 4.28 -0.62
C PHE A 20 -18.75 5.38 0.05
N SER A 21 -17.62 4.97 0.67
CA SER A 21 -16.66 5.93 1.23
C SER A 21 -15.94 6.71 0.11
N ARG A 22 -15.56 7.96 0.38
CA ARG A 22 -14.79 8.76 -0.58
C ARG A 22 -13.49 8.07 -1.02
N PRO A 23 -12.68 7.49 -0.12
CA PRO A 23 -11.49 6.73 -0.51
C PRO A 23 -11.79 5.59 -1.50
N SER A 24 -12.85 4.82 -1.26
CA SER A 24 -13.24 3.72 -2.17
C SER A 24 -13.66 4.23 -3.55
N VAL A 25 -14.37 5.35 -3.60
CA VAL A 25 -14.74 5.97 -4.89
C VAL A 25 -13.51 6.52 -5.60
N ARG A 26 -12.60 7.15 -4.88
CA ARG A 26 -11.34 7.64 -5.45
C ARG A 26 -10.50 6.50 -6.04
N GLU A 27 -10.34 5.41 -5.31
CA GLU A 27 -9.64 4.22 -5.78
C GLU A 27 -10.27 3.67 -7.07
N ALA A 28 -11.60 3.58 -7.13
CA ALA A 28 -12.32 3.16 -8.33
C ALA A 28 -12.13 4.12 -9.50
N LEU A 29 -12.13 5.43 -9.26
CA LEU A 29 -11.86 6.43 -10.30
C LEU A 29 -10.43 6.34 -10.83
N ILE A 30 -9.44 6.14 -9.96
CA ILE A 30 -8.04 5.93 -10.36
C ILE A 30 -7.92 4.64 -11.19
N ALA A 31 -8.59 3.56 -10.82
CA ALA A 31 -8.62 2.33 -11.60
C ALA A 31 -9.19 2.56 -13.01
N LEU A 32 -10.30 3.27 -13.11
CA LEU A 32 -10.92 3.62 -14.39
C LEU A 32 -10.03 4.56 -15.23
N GLU A 33 -9.27 5.44 -14.62
CA GLU A 33 -8.30 6.30 -15.31
C GLU A 33 -7.13 5.47 -15.85
N VAL A 34 -6.59 4.55 -15.07
CA VAL A 34 -5.54 3.60 -15.50
C VAL A 34 -6.01 2.72 -16.66
N GLU A 35 -7.26 2.26 -16.61
CA GLU A 35 -7.88 1.49 -17.73
C GLU A 35 -8.22 2.36 -18.96
N GLY A 36 -8.04 3.69 -18.87
CA GLY A 36 -8.35 4.61 -19.97
C GLY A 36 -9.86 4.80 -20.22
N VAL A 37 -10.70 4.43 -19.28
CA VAL A 37 -12.15 4.60 -19.34
C VAL A 37 -12.56 6.04 -19.06
N ILE A 38 -11.86 6.70 -18.13
CA ILE A 38 -12.04 8.11 -17.80
C ILE A 38 -10.73 8.89 -17.94
N GLU A 39 -10.83 10.22 -17.86
CA GLU A 39 -9.73 11.16 -17.85
C GLU A 39 -9.96 12.20 -16.76
N VAL A 40 -8.99 12.40 -15.87
CA VAL A 40 -9.02 13.45 -14.86
C VAL A 40 -8.33 14.69 -15.44
N ARG A 41 -9.08 15.80 -15.59
CA ARG A 41 -8.55 17.09 -16.04
C ARG A 41 -8.47 18.02 -14.84
N THR A 42 -7.24 18.31 -14.39
CA THR A 42 -6.98 19.19 -13.23
C THR A 42 -7.75 20.51 -13.36
N GLY A 43 -8.52 20.86 -12.32
CA GLY A 43 -9.35 22.06 -12.29
C GLY A 43 -10.62 22.01 -13.14
N SER A 44 -10.80 20.99 -13.99
CA SER A 44 -11.97 20.87 -14.89
C SER A 44 -12.93 19.75 -14.50
N GLY A 45 -12.40 18.63 -13.96
CA GLY A 45 -13.21 17.50 -13.49
C GLY A 45 -12.86 16.18 -14.17
N ILE A 46 -13.76 15.21 -14.05
CA ILE A 46 -13.57 13.85 -14.53
C ILE A 46 -14.49 13.63 -15.73
N TYR A 47 -13.93 13.10 -16.83
CA TYR A 47 -14.66 12.91 -18.09
C TYR A 47 -14.59 11.46 -18.56
N VAL A 48 -15.69 10.96 -19.14
CA VAL A 48 -15.73 9.62 -19.76
C VAL A 48 -14.97 9.68 -21.08
N LYS A 49 -13.91 8.87 -21.23
CA LYS A 49 -13.06 8.80 -22.42
C LYS A 49 -13.44 7.64 -23.33
N SER A 50 -13.83 6.52 -22.73
CA SER A 50 -14.31 5.35 -23.48
C SER A 50 -15.34 4.60 -22.64
N LEU A 51 -16.19 3.77 -23.26
CA LEU A 51 -17.14 2.93 -22.52
C LEU A 51 -16.49 1.63 -22.00
N GLY A 52 -15.16 1.52 -22.05
CA GLY A 52 -14.46 0.31 -21.68
C GLY A 52 -14.90 -0.91 -22.49
N LYS A 53 -14.01 -1.84 -22.77
CA LYS A 53 -14.46 -3.18 -23.19
C LYS A 53 -15.09 -3.81 -21.94
N LYS A 54 -16.37 -4.24 -21.98
CA LYS A 54 -16.91 -5.12 -20.95
C LYS A 54 -15.92 -6.27 -20.78
N LYS A 55 -15.10 -6.23 -19.75
CA LYS A 55 -14.46 -7.46 -19.27
C LYS A 55 -15.64 -8.38 -18.96
N GLN A 56 -15.84 -9.43 -19.77
CA GLN A 56 -16.70 -10.52 -19.34
C GLN A 56 -16.20 -10.89 -17.96
N ALA A 57 -17.12 -10.93 -16.99
CA ALA A 57 -16.81 -11.44 -15.66
C ALA A 57 -16.19 -12.82 -15.88
N ALA A 58 -14.87 -12.89 -15.86
CA ALA A 58 -14.15 -14.13 -15.95
C ALA A 58 -14.54 -14.93 -14.71
N SER A 59 -15.20 -16.05 -14.96
CA SER A 59 -15.57 -17.01 -13.93
C SER A 59 -14.35 -17.29 -13.05
N SER A 60 -14.46 -16.96 -11.77
CA SER A 60 -13.78 -17.58 -10.61
C SER A 60 -12.31 -17.99 -10.78
N THR A 61 -11.49 -17.21 -11.42
CA THR A 61 -10.05 -17.25 -11.17
C THR A 61 -9.75 -16.20 -10.11
N LEU A 62 -9.02 -16.58 -9.08
CA LEU A 62 -8.49 -15.65 -8.08
C LEU A 62 -7.92 -14.44 -8.81
N ASN A 63 -8.34 -13.24 -8.41
CA ASN A 63 -7.79 -12.00 -8.97
C ASN A 63 -6.26 -12.08 -8.91
N THR A 64 -5.60 -11.65 -9.96
CA THR A 64 -4.13 -11.56 -9.94
C THR A 64 -3.70 -10.44 -8.97
N PRO A 65 -2.50 -10.50 -8.38
CA PRO A 65 -1.99 -9.44 -7.51
C PRO A 65 -2.11 -8.04 -8.12
N ALA A 66 -1.96 -7.91 -9.44
CA ALA A 66 -2.08 -6.64 -10.17
C ALA A 66 -3.53 -6.09 -10.23
N GLU A 67 -4.53 -6.90 -9.91
CA GLU A 67 -5.96 -6.52 -9.92
C GLU A 67 -6.50 -6.21 -8.51
N TRP A 68 -5.70 -6.45 -7.47
CA TRP A 68 -6.12 -6.17 -6.09
C TRP A 68 -6.16 -4.67 -5.82
N GLY A 69 -7.21 -4.23 -5.12
CA GLY A 69 -7.34 -2.84 -4.69
C GLY A 69 -6.27 -2.47 -3.66
N PRO A 70 -5.55 -1.35 -3.85
CA PRO A 70 -4.50 -0.91 -2.93
C PRO A 70 -4.92 -0.82 -1.48
N LEU A 71 -6.08 -0.25 -1.18
CA LEU A 71 -6.60 -0.12 0.18
C LEU A 71 -6.99 -1.47 0.79
N GLU A 72 -7.42 -2.43 -0.03
CA GLU A 72 -7.73 -3.79 0.40
C GLU A 72 -6.44 -4.56 0.75
N VAL A 73 -5.42 -4.47 -0.10
CA VAL A 73 -4.09 -5.02 0.18
C VAL A 73 -3.50 -4.45 1.46
N MET A 74 -3.58 -3.14 1.67
CA MET A 74 -3.08 -2.50 2.90
C MET A 74 -3.80 -3.01 4.15
N ARG A 75 -5.11 -3.28 4.09
CA ARG A 75 -5.85 -3.87 5.22
C ARG A 75 -5.40 -5.31 5.50
N ALA A 76 -5.21 -6.13 4.47
CA ALA A 76 -4.69 -7.49 4.62
C ALA A 76 -3.29 -7.48 5.23
N ARG A 77 -2.40 -6.61 4.74
CA ARG A 77 -1.05 -6.41 5.27
C ARG A 77 -1.06 -6.05 6.75
N SER A 78 -1.94 -5.15 7.20
CA SER A 78 -1.98 -4.71 8.59
C SER A 78 -2.27 -5.84 9.59
N LEU A 79 -2.97 -6.89 9.16
CA LEU A 79 -3.26 -8.07 9.97
C LEU A 79 -2.08 -9.04 9.97
N ILE A 80 -1.54 -9.36 8.80
CA ILE A 80 -0.50 -10.39 8.64
C ILE A 80 0.85 -9.88 9.12
N GLU A 81 1.27 -8.68 8.72
CA GLU A 81 2.59 -8.15 9.07
C GLU A 81 2.71 -7.78 10.55
N ALA A 82 1.60 -7.44 11.22
CA ALA A 82 1.61 -7.26 12.66
C ALA A 82 2.01 -8.56 13.39
N GLU A 83 1.49 -9.71 12.97
CA GLU A 83 1.87 -11.01 13.52
C GLU A 83 3.30 -11.41 13.10
N MET A 84 3.70 -11.13 11.85
CA MET A 84 5.09 -11.36 11.41
C MET A 84 6.10 -10.58 12.26
N ALA A 85 5.80 -9.32 12.59
CA ALA A 85 6.67 -8.50 13.44
C ALA A 85 6.77 -9.08 14.86
N ALA A 86 5.67 -9.62 15.41
CA ALA A 86 5.69 -10.28 16.70
C ALA A 86 6.55 -11.54 16.68
N LEU A 87 6.37 -12.42 15.69
CA LEU A 87 7.17 -13.63 15.51
C LEU A 87 8.66 -13.30 15.28
N ALA A 88 8.94 -12.26 14.49
CA ALA A 88 10.31 -11.78 14.31
C ALA A 88 10.91 -11.31 15.63
N ALA A 89 10.18 -10.61 16.49
CA ALA A 89 10.67 -10.19 17.79
C ALA A 89 10.96 -11.38 18.73
N GLU A 90 10.22 -12.49 18.59
CA GLU A 90 10.47 -13.72 19.36
C GLU A 90 11.78 -14.43 18.94
N GLY A 91 12.09 -14.45 17.62
CA GLY A 91 13.09 -15.34 17.08
C GLY A 91 14.22 -14.69 16.27
N ALA A 92 14.20 -13.37 16.02
CA ALA A 92 15.21 -12.72 15.19
C ALA A 92 16.62 -12.83 15.80
N ASN A 93 17.55 -13.23 14.98
CA ASN A 93 18.97 -13.23 15.33
C ASN A 93 19.66 -11.92 14.91
N ALA A 94 20.92 -11.73 15.31
CA ALA A 94 21.68 -10.52 15.02
C ALA A 94 21.79 -10.22 13.49
N GLN A 95 21.78 -11.25 12.63
CA GLN A 95 21.83 -11.07 11.18
C GLN A 95 20.48 -10.58 10.64
N ASP A 96 19.36 -11.02 11.22
CA ASP A 96 18.03 -10.54 10.86
C ASP A 96 17.88 -9.05 11.20
N ILE A 97 18.24 -8.67 12.42
CA ILE A 97 18.27 -7.29 12.86
C ILE A 97 19.13 -6.43 11.94
N LYS A 98 20.32 -6.90 11.60
CA LYS A 98 21.22 -6.19 10.68
C LYS A 98 20.61 -5.97 9.29
N ARG A 99 19.85 -6.94 8.76
CA ARG A 99 19.12 -6.79 7.49
C ARG A 99 18.05 -5.71 7.56
N MET A 100 17.23 -5.73 8.60
CA MET A 100 16.19 -4.72 8.83
C MET A 100 16.79 -3.32 8.97
N ALA A 101 17.84 -3.18 9.80
CA ALA A 101 18.55 -1.91 9.99
C ALA A 101 19.18 -1.39 8.70
N ALA A 102 19.72 -2.27 7.85
CA ALA A 102 20.28 -1.89 6.55
C ALA A 102 19.20 -1.35 5.60
N ALA A 103 18.04 -1.99 5.55
CA ALA A 103 16.90 -1.54 4.75
C ALA A 103 16.37 -0.18 5.23
N LEU A 104 16.24 0.02 6.55
CA LEU A 104 15.83 1.31 7.12
C LEU A 104 16.85 2.43 6.81
N LYS A 105 18.14 2.13 6.90
CA LYS A 105 19.20 3.08 6.53
C LYS A 105 19.15 3.44 5.04
N ALA A 106 18.82 2.49 4.18
CA ALA A 106 18.63 2.73 2.75
C ALA A 106 17.43 3.67 2.51
N MET A 107 16.28 3.44 3.18
CA MET A 107 15.13 4.35 3.13
C MET A 107 15.51 5.78 3.53
N GLN A 108 16.23 5.94 4.64
CA GLN A 108 16.71 7.25 5.10
C GLN A 108 17.62 7.94 4.08
N LYS A 109 18.51 7.17 3.42
CA LYS A 109 19.41 7.67 2.36
C LYS A 109 18.63 8.14 1.15
N ASP A 110 17.64 7.37 0.69
CA ASP A 110 16.81 7.71 -0.46
C ASP A 110 15.97 8.95 -0.20
N ALA A 111 15.31 9.02 0.96
CA ALA A 111 14.53 10.18 1.36
C ALA A 111 15.39 11.47 1.45
N LYS A 112 16.60 11.39 2.03
CA LYS A 112 17.55 12.51 2.06
C LYS A 112 18.00 12.96 0.67
N ALA A 113 18.04 12.05 -0.29
CA ALA A 113 18.38 12.34 -1.69
C ALA A 113 17.16 12.78 -2.53
N GLY A 114 15.99 12.99 -1.91
CA GLY A 114 14.75 13.37 -2.58
C GLY A 114 14.12 12.25 -3.42
N ARG A 115 14.55 11.01 -3.25
CA ARG A 115 13.97 9.84 -3.92
C ARG A 115 12.88 9.19 -3.05
N ILE A 116 11.90 8.60 -3.70
CA ILE A 116 10.87 7.78 -3.04
C ILE A 116 11.52 6.43 -2.67
N PRO A 117 11.57 6.05 -1.38
CA PRO A 117 12.33 4.89 -0.91
C PRO A 117 11.51 3.57 -1.00
N ARG A 118 10.82 3.33 -2.12
CA ARG A 118 9.87 2.21 -2.29
C ARG A 118 10.53 0.84 -2.19
N ASP A 119 11.70 0.67 -2.85
CA ASP A 119 12.41 -0.61 -2.85
C ASP A 119 12.98 -0.95 -1.47
N SER A 120 13.50 0.04 -0.76
CA SER A 120 14.03 -0.15 0.58
C SER A 120 12.94 -0.34 1.63
N ASP A 121 11.73 0.21 1.42
CA ASP A 121 10.53 -0.09 2.19
C ASP A 121 10.11 -1.57 2.03
N ILE A 122 10.02 -2.04 0.79
CA ILE A 122 9.77 -3.46 0.49
C ILE A 122 10.82 -4.36 1.16
N ALA A 123 12.10 -4.02 1.04
CA ALA A 123 13.19 -4.79 1.64
C ALA A 123 13.08 -4.86 3.17
N PHE A 124 12.61 -3.80 3.84
CA PHE A 124 12.40 -3.80 5.29
C PHE A 124 11.30 -4.78 5.71
N HIS A 125 10.14 -4.71 5.05
CA HIS A 125 9.02 -5.61 5.32
C HIS A 125 9.38 -7.08 5.04
N MET A 126 10.08 -7.35 3.93
CA MET A 126 10.56 -8.69 3.59
C MET A 126 11.63 -9.21 4.56
N ALA A 127 12.46 -8.34 5.12
CA ALA A 127 13.41 -8.75 6.16
C ALA A 127 12.70 -9.21 7.44
N ILE A 128 11.60 -8.54 7.84
CA ILE A 128 10.76 -8.98 8.95
C ILE A 128 10.08 -10.31 8.63
N ALA A 129 9.51 -10.45 7.43
CA ALA A 129 8.87 -11.70 6.98
C ALA A 129 9.86 -12.88 6.98
N THR A 130 11.10 -12.64 6.58
CA THR A 130 12.15 -13.66 6.67
C THR A 130 12.44 -14.06 8.11
N ALA A 131 12.52 -13.07 9.02
CA ALA A 131 12.82 -13.30 10.43
C ALA A 131 11.68 -13.98 11.21
N CYS A 132 10.44 -13.91 10.72
CA CYS A 132 9.31 -14.60 11.37
C CYS A 132 9.36 -16.14 11.20
N ALA A 133 10.30 -16.68 10.41
CA ALA A 133 10.54 -18.11 10.19
C ALA A 133 9.31 -18.91 9.70
N ASN A 134 8.39 -18.25 8.98
CA ASN A 134 7.19 -18.85 8.41
C ASN A 134 7.14 -18.58 6.89
N SER A 135 7.50 -19.59 6.09
CA SER A 135 7.58 -19.45 4.63
C SER A 135 6.23 -19.11 3.99
N VAL A 136 5.13 -19.64 4.52
CA VAL A 136 3.79 -19.36 3.98
C VAL A 136 3.43 -17.88 4.15
N MET A 137 3.73 -17.32 5.32
CA MET A 137 3.53 -15.88 5.57
C MET A 137 4.46 -15.03 4.71
N HIS A 138 5.74 -15.43 4.58
CA HIS A 138 6.72 -14.78 3.72
C HIS A 138 6.23 -14.69 2.27
N ASP A 139 5.85 -15.82 1.67
CA ASP A 139 5.38 -15.87 0.28
C ASP A 139 4.05 -15.12 0.09
N THR A 140 3.18 -15.13 1.10
CA THR A 140 1.94 -14.35 1.09
C THR A 140 2.25 -12.84 1.07
N LEU A 141 3.22 -12.39 1.88
CA LEU A 141 3.62 -10.98 1.87
C LEU A 141 4.27 -10.59 0.56
N GLU A 142 5.11 -11.45 -0.02
CA GLU A 142 5.72 -11.21 -1.33
C GLU A 142 4.65 -10.92 -2.39
N LEU A 143 3.58 -11.74 -2.47
CA LEU A 143 2.45 -11.48 -3.37
C LEU A 143 1.77 -10.13 -3.11
N TYR A 144 1.60 -9.72 -1.84
CA TYR A 144 1.01 -8.42 -1.53
C TYR A 144 1.91 -7.25 -1.92
N LEU A 145 3.23 -7.42 -1.81
CA LEU A 145 4.20 -6.40 -2.20
C LEU A 145 4.39 -6.34 -3.71
N GLU A 146 4.27 -7.46 -4.43
CA GLU A 146 4.21 -7.47 -5.90
C GLU A 146 3.04 -6.63 -6.43
N ALA A 147 1.88 -6.67 -5.76
CA ALA A 147 0.74 -5.84 -6.13
C ALA A 147 1.08 -4.34 -6.15
N ARG A 148 2.04 -3.89 -5.33
CA ARG A 148 2.50 -2.48 -5.28
C ARG A 148 3.25 -2.03 -6.54
N ASN A 149 3.73 -2.97 -7.36
CA ASN A 149 4.37 -2.67 -8.64
C ASN A 149 3.34 -2.48 -9.77
N GLY A 150 2.05 -2.60 -9.47
CA GLY A 150 0.99 -2.38 -10.43
C GLY A 150 0.69 -0.90 -10.68
N PRO A 151 0.17 -0.56 -11.87
CA PRO A 151 -0.09 0.82 -12.29
C PRO A 151 -1.09 1.54 -11.38
N LEU A 152 -1.97 0.80 -10.71
CA LEU A 152 -2.94 1.37 -9.78
C LEU A 152 -2.26 1.88 -8.50
N PHE A 153 -1.32 1.12 -7.93
CA PHE A 153 -0.53 1.55 -6.78
C PHE A 153 0.42 2.69 -7.12
N GLU A 154 1.04 2.65 -8.30
CA GLU A 154 1.91 3.73 -8.77
C GLU A 154 1.13 5.04 -8.87
N ARG A 155 -0.03 5.00 -9.52
CA ARG A 155 -0.88 6.17 -9.67
C ARG A 155 -1.42 6.70 -8.34
N LEU A 156 -1.76 5.82 -7.41
CA LEU A 156 -2.17 6.19 -6.06
C LEU A 156 -1.01 6.87 -5.30
N GLY A 157 0.21 6.36 -5.47
CA GLY A 157 1.44 6.94 -4.92
C GLY A 157 1.64 8.39 -5.38
N ASP A 158 1.42 8.68 -6.66
CA ASP A 158 1.53 10.05 -7.21
C ASP A 158 0.64 11.07 -6.49
N TYR A 159 -0.49 10.62 -5.94
CA TYR A 159 -1.41 11.49 -5.20
C TYR A 159 -1.03 11.68 -3.72
N PHE A 160 -0.48 10.65 -3.08
CA PHE A 160 -0.38 10.61 -1.62
C PHE A 160 1.06 10.52 -1.09
N GLU A 161 2.01 10.08 -1.92
CA GLU A 161 3.41 10.01 -1.50
C GLU A 161 4.06 11.41 -1.57
N SER A 162 4.70 11.79 -0.50
CA SER A 162 5.41 13.07 -0.37
C SER A 162 6.62 12.91 0.55
N PRO A 163 7.60 13.83 0.52
CA PRO A 163 8.71 13.81 1.46
C PRO A 163 8.24 13.76 2.93
N ALA A 164 7.16 14.45 3.27
CA ALA A 164 6.61 14.46 4.63
C ALA A 164 5.97 13.11 5.01
N SER A 165 5.20 12.48 4.09
CA SER A 165 4.61 11.17 4.35
C SER A 165 5.67 10.08 4.51
N TRP A 166 6.78 10.16 3.75
CA TRP A 166 7.90 9.23 3.87
C TRP A 166 8.74 9.48 5.12
N ALA A 167 8.94 10.72 5.54
CA ALA A 167 9.61 11.02 6.81
C ALA A 167 8.85 10.41 8.01
N ALA A 168 7.51 10.52 8.00
CA ALA A 168 6.67 9.88 9.01
C ALA A 168 6.77 8.35 8.96
N ALA A 169 6.69 7.74 7.76
CA ALA A 169 6.81 6.30 7.59
C ALA A 169 8.16 5.77 8.09
N ILE A 170 9.27 6.45 7.78
CA ILE A 170 10.61 6.07 8.26
C ILE A 170 10.70 6.10 9.80
N ALA A 171 10.09 7.09 10.44
CA ALA A 171 10.03 7.13 11.90
C ALA A 171 9.21 5.96 12.48
N GLU A 172 8.10 5.59 11.82
CA GLU A 172 7.28 4.45 12.20
C GLU A 172 8.06 3.11 12.02
N HIS A 173 8.83 2.95 10.95
CA HIS A 173 9.70 1.78 10.75
C HIS A 173 10.77 1.68 11.83
N GLN A 174 11.32 2.81 12.28
CA GLN A 174 12.28 2.84 13.39
C GLN A 174 11.65 2.28 14.69
N GLU A 175 10.39 2.68 15.01
CA GLU A 175 9.66 2.15 16.17
C GLU A 175 9.47 0.62 16.09
N VAL A 176 9.22 0.09 14.87
CA VAL A 176 9.09 -1.36 14.66
C VAL A 176 10.42 -2.06 14.87
N LEU A 177 11.50 -1.56 14.28
CA LEU A 177 12.84 -2.15 14.44
C LEU A 177 13.26 -2.19 15.90
N GLU A 178 13.09 -1.09 16.63
CA GLU A 178 13.41 -1.02 18.07
C GLU A 178 12.63 -2.03 18.91
N ALA A 179 11.37 -2.30 18.56
CA ALA A 179 10.57 -3.29 19.26
C ALA A 179 11.07 -4.73 18.97
N ILE A 180 11.50 -5.00 17.75
CA ILE A 180 12.08 -6.30 17.37
C ILE A 180 13.46 -6.49 18.02
N GLU A 181 14.31 -5.46 18.01
CA GLU A 181 15.62 -5.46 18.68
C GLU A 181 15.51 -5.68 20.19
N ALA A 182 14.45 -5.15 20.79
CA ALA A 182 14.16 -5.33 22.22
C ALA A 182 13.54 -6.71 22.55
N HIS A 183 13.32 -7.57 21.54
CA HIS A 183 12.61 -8.84 21.67
C HIS A 183 11.26 -8.69 22.40
N ASP A 184 10.50 -7.64 22.05
CA ASP A 184 9.16 -7.36 22.60
C ASP A 184 8.07 -7.65 21.54
N PRO A 185 7.48 -8.86 21.49
CA PRO A 185 6.49 -9.25 20.48
C PRO A 185 5.22 -8.40 20.52
N GLN A 186 4.80 -7.99 21.73
CA GLN A 186 3.58 -7.19 21.89
C GLN A 186 3.78 -5.77 21.34
N ARG A 187 4.91 -5.17 21.64
CA ARG A 187 5.29 -3.86 21.11
C ARG A 187 5.49 -3.93 19.60
N ALA A 188 6.18 -4.96 19.07
CA ALA A 188 6.42 -5.16 17.65
C ALA A 188 5.10 -5.28 16.86
N ARG A 189 4.16 -6.10 17.33
CA ARG A 189 2.80 -6.21 16.75
C ARG A 189 2.12 -4.86 16.70
N LYS A 190 2.09 -4.15 17.81
CA LYS A 190 1.39 -2.87 17.96
C LYS A 190 2.00 -1.77 17.08
N THR A 191 3.32 -1.68 17.03
CA THR A 191 4.01 -0.65 16.19
C THR A 191 3.83 -0.94 14.72
N MET A 192 3.94 -2.19 14.25
CA MET A 192 3.68 -2.57 12.87
C MET A 192 2.22 -2.30 12.47
N GLN A 193 1.26 -2.68 13.31
CA GLN A 193 -0.15 -2.41 13.04
C GLN A 193 -0.44 -0.91 12.97
N LYS A 194 0.16 -0.11 13.89
CA LYS A 194 0.08 1.36 13.85
C LYS A 194 0.63 1.91 12.55
N HIS A 195 1.82 1.47 12.13
CA HIS A 195 2.47 1.88 10.89
C HIS A 195 1.57 1.64 9.67
N LEU A 196 1.08 0.42 9.48
CA LEU A 196 0.24 0.08 8.33
C LEU A 196 -1.13 0.77 8.35
N ASN A 197 -1.71 0.98 9.54
CA ASN A 197 -2.92 1.78 9.69
C ASN A 197 -2.70 3.26 9.34
N GLN A 198 -1.54 3.83 9.68
CA GLN A 198 -1.20 5.21 9.28
C GLN A 198 -0.92 5.30 7.78
N ALA A 199 -0.24 4.30 7.21
CA ALA A 199 -0.08 4.20 5.76
C ALA A 199 -1.46 4.17 5.05
N HIS A 200 -2.37 3.29 5.48
CA HIS A 200 -3.74 3.23 4.94
C HIS A 200 -4.46 4.58 5.04
N LYS A 201 -4.35 5.28 6.17
CA LYS A 201 -4.96 6.61 6.34
C LYS A 201 -4.37 7.64 5.37
N ARG A 202 -3.04 7.63 5.17
CA ARG A 202 -2.38 8.53 4.21
C ARG A 202 -2.90 8.33 2.78
N PHE A 203 -3.17 7.08 2.40
CA PHE A 203 -3.72 6.74 1.08
C PHE A 203 -5.26 6.90 0.99
N SER A 204 -5.94 7.23 2.08
CA SER A 204 -7.40 7.43 2.12
C SER A 204 -7.83 8.84 2.52
N ALA A 205 -6.91 9.77 2.64
CA ALA A 205 -7.18 11.16 3.08
C ALA A 205 -7.85 12.06 2.02
#